data_e6ff2d363a525c75d2daab2e5cd54d02
#
_entry.id   e6ff2d363a525c75d2daab2e5cd54d02
#
_cell.length_a   1.000
_cell.length_b   1.000
_cell.length_c   1.000
_cell.angle_alpha   90.00
_cell.angle_beta   90.00
_cell.angle_gamma   90.00
#
_symmetry.space_group_name_H-M   'P 1'
#
loop_
_entity.id
_entity.type
_entity.pdbx_description
1 polymer ?
#
loop_
_entity_poly.entity_id
_entity_poly.type
_entity_poly.pdbx_seq_one_letter_code
_entity_poly.pdbx_strand_id
1 'polypeptide(L)'
;MKAHFYSGEGFTYATHCVRKKGAPIKGFGGTASGPEELLWGIDEIHNILNSRSGKKLRPIDCLDIMNIIGFIVVSGNVRRSAQIAIGDYDDKEFLMAKRWDLYSIPKWRSMSNNSVVAPDNIDDLTEEFWQTYEQGEPYGLINIELSKKIGRTGETQYPDPDVEGFNPCAEQSLADKETCCLGEIFLPNIESYDELLECLSFSYRMNKHSLALHCSIKETETIVHKNMRMGIGVTGYLQATEEQKSWLSDAYIWLREYDKNYSDAHGFPISIKLTTCKPSGTLSLLPGVTPGVHPNPAGPYYIRRVRIASNSPLIQTCKDHGYHTEYQVNFDGSLDRSTIVVSFPCKVPETTPIASGFSWVQQLDNVRRLQKEWSDNSVSCTVYYNKEDIPGIKGYLARHFKDEMKTVSFLLQT
;
A
#
# COMPACT_ATOMS: atom_id res chain seq x y z
N MET A 1 -17.55 -3.03 -24.03
CA MET A 1 -16.42 -2.09 -24.19
C MET A 1 -15.27 -2.67 -25.03
N LYS A 2 -14.75 -3.88 -24.75
CA LYS A 2 -13.64 -4.46 -25.56
C LYS A 2 -14.01 -4.57 -27.04
N ALA A 3 -15.16 -5.15 -27.39
CA ALA A 3 -15.66 -5.26 -28.78
C ALA A 3 -15.84 -3.87 -29.44
N HIS A 4 -16.41 -2.92 -28.71
CA HIS A 4 -16.54 -1.54 -29.19
C HIS A 4 -15.18 -0.90 -29.51
N PHE A 5 -14.21 -1.04 -28.61
CA PHE A 5 -12.89 -0.43 -28.80
C PHE A 5 -12.10 -1.04 -29.94
N TYR A 6 -12.13 -2.39 -30.10
CA TYR A 6 -11.35 -3.08 -31.13
C TYR A 6 -12.09 -3.23 -32.48
N SER A 7 -13.42 -3.36 -32.44
CA SER A 7 -14.22 -3.68 -33.63
C SER A 7 -15.20 -2.60 -34.03
N GLY A 8 -15.31 -1.51 -33.26
CA GLY A 8 -16.26 -0.42 -33.50
C GLY A 8 -17.73 -0.81 -33.26
N GLU A 9 -17.99 -1.96 -32.63
CA GLU A 9 -19.36 -2.43 -32.37
C GLU A 9 -20.04 -1.52 -31.33
N GLY A 10 -21.26 -1.07 -31.63
CA GLY A 10 -22.10 -0.37 -30.67
C GLY A 10 -22.47 -1.27 -29.48
N PHE A 11 -22.59 -0.71 -28.29
CA PHE A 11 -23.10 -1.42 -27.12
C PHE A 11 -24.12 -0.57 -26.36
N THR A 12 -25.03 -1.27 -25.70
CA THR A 12 -25.96 -0.68 -24.73
C THR A 12 -25.85 -1.45 -23.43
N TYR A 13 -26.32 -0.86 -22.35
CA TYR A 13 -26.34 -1.50 -21.04
C TYR A 13 -27.71 -1.31 -20.39
N ALA A 14 -28.08 -2.30 -19.56
CA ALA A 14 -29.27 -2.24 -18.76
C ALA A 14 -28.91 -2.43 -17.28
N THR A 15 -29.50 -1.64 -16.41
CA THR A 15 -29.20 -1.64 -14.97
C THR A 15 -30.29 -2.22 -14.09
N HIS A 16 -31.33 -2.84 -14.69
CA HIS A 16 -32.45 -3.40 -13.95
C HIS A 16 -32.05 -4.51 -12.95
N CYS A 17 -30.91 -5.17 -13.17
CA CYS A 17 -30.34 -6.16 -12.25
C CYS A 17 -29.42 -5.54 -11.18
N VAL A 18 -29.10 -4.24 -11.25
CA VAL A 18 -28.31 -3.55 -10.24
C VAL A 18 -29.22 -3.10 -9.10
N ARG A 19 -28.82 -3.39 -7.86
CA ARG A 19 -29.59 -2.96 -6.68
C ARG A 19 -29.71 -1.45 -6.65
N LYS A 20 -30.91 -0.97 -6.29
CA LYS A 20 -31.17 0.47 -6.11
C LYS A 20 -30.31 1.01 -4.95
N LYS A 21 -29.96 2.29 -5.06
CA LYS A 21 -29.25 3.03 -4.00
C LYS A 21 -29.99 2.89 -2.67
N GLY A 22 -29.24 2.60 -1.61
CA GLY A 22 -29.78 2.41 -0.27
C GLY A 22 -30.34 1.01 0.03
N ALA A 23 -30.41 0.10 -0.97
CA ALA A 23 -30.87 -1.27 -0.71
C ALA A 23 -29.84 -2.04 0.15
N PRO A 24 -30.28 -2.83 1.16
CA PRO A 24 -29.36 -3.54 2.05
C PRO A 24 -28.57 -4.63 1.30
N ILE A 25 -27.29 -4.79 1.65
CA ILE A 25 -26.41 -5.84 1.14
C ILE A 25 -26.35 -6.96 2.18
N LYS A 26 -26.98 -8.11 1.85
CA LYS A 26 -26.92 -9.32 2.69
C LYS A 26 -25.52 -9.94 2.57
N GLY A 27 -24.85 -10.19 3.64
CA GLY A 27 -23.56 -10.89 3.67
C GLY A 27 -22.37 -10.00 4.03
N PHE A 28 -22.30 -8.76 3.53
CA PHE A 28 -21.23 -7.83 3.87
C PHE A 28 -21.68 -6.70 4.80
N GLY A 29 -23.00 -6.53 4.97
CA GLY A 29 -23.55 -5.34 5.61
C GLY A 29 -23.48 -4.11 4.72
N GLY A 30 -24.06 -2.99 5.19
CA GLY A 30 -24.10 -1.74 4.43
C GLY A 30 -25.19 -1.70 3.36
N THR A 31 -25.13 -0.70 2.50
CA THR A 31 -26.14 -0.41 1.47
C THR A 31 -25.53 -0.33 0.07
N ALA A 32 -26.30 -0.65 -0.93
CA ALA A 32 -25.90 -0.55 -2.35
C ALA A 32 -25.77 0.91 -2.76
N SER A 33 -24.78 1.20 -3.63
CA SER A 33 -24.56 2.55 -4.21
C SER A 33 -25.58 2.94 -5.28
N GLY A 34 -26.29 1.96 -5.86
CA GLY A 34 -27.08 2.17 -7.07
C GLY A 34 -26.26 2.01 -8.35
N PRO A 35 -26.88 2.18 -9.53
CA PRO A 35 -26.19 2.06 -10.81
C PRO A 35 -25.49 3.35 -11.26
N GLU A 36 -25.76 4.51 -10.64
CA GLU A 36 -25.39 5.83 -11.14
C GLU A 36 -23.88 5.98 -11.32
N GLU A 37 -23.10 5.61 -10.31
CA GLU A 37 -21.63 5.69 -10.37
C GLU A 37 -21.04 4.70 -11.40
N LEU A 38 -21.66 3.54 -11.56
CA LEU A 38 -21.26 2.57 -12.60
C LEU A 38 -21.49 3.15 -14.00
N LEU A 39 -22.67 3.75 -14.25
CA LEU A 39 -23.02 4.35 -15.54
C LEU A 39 -22.09 5.52 -15.85
N TRP A 40 -21.93 6.44 -14.91
CA TRP A 40 -20.99 7.55 -15.03
C TRP A 40 -19.57 7.04 -15.38
N GLY A 41 -19.07 6.05 -14.69
CA GLY A 41 -17.71 5.55 -14.94
C GLY A 41 -17.57 4.84 -16.29
N ILE A 42 -18.60 4.13 -16.77
CA ILE A 42 -18.62 3.56 -18.13
C ILE A 42 -18.54 4.66 -19.17
N ASP A 43 -19.32 5.75 -19.00
CA ASP A 43 -19.33 6.88 -19.92
C ASP A 43 -17.98 7.61 -19.94
N GLU A 44 -17.35 7.83 -18.78
CA GLU A 44 -16.01 8.44 -18.71
C GLU A 44 -14.93 7.58 -19.40
N ILE A 45 -14.93 6.26 -19.14
CA ILE A 45 -14.01 5.36 -19.84
C ILE A 45 -14.26 5.39 -21.35
N HIS A 46 -15.53 5.42 -21.77
CA HIS A 46 -15.89 5.54 -23.18
C HIS A 46 -15.34 6.84 -23.80
N ASN A 47 -15.48 7.97 -23.11
CA ASN A 47 -14.95 9.27 -23.54
C ASN A 47 -13.42 9.23 -23.70
N ILE A 48 -12.69 8.63 -22.74
CA ILE A 48 -11.24 8.46 -22.84
C ILE A 48 -10.89 7.62 -24.09
N LEU A 49 -11.52 6.46 -24.28
CA LEU A 49 -11.25 5.58 -25.41
C LEU A 49 -11.56 6.25 -26.75
N ASN A 50 -12.66 6.98 -26.86
CA ASN A 50 -13.03 7.71 -28.08
C ASN A 50 -12.05 8.84 -28.40
N SER A 51 -11.55 9.55 -27.40
CA SER A 51 -10.54 10.60 -27.60
C SER A 51 -9.23 10.04 -28.17
N ARG A 52 -9.01 8.74 -28.03
CA ARG A 52 -7.84 8.00 -28.51
C ARG A 52 -8.13 7.15 -29.76
N SER A 53 -9.28 7.33 -30.40
CA SER A 53 -9.63 6.57 -31.61
C SER A 53 -8.51 6.65 -32.67
N GLY A 54 -8.05 5.50 -33.16
CA GLY A 54 -6.94 5.39 -34.10
C GLY A 54 -5.53 5.67 -33.55
N LYS A 55 -5.40 5.81 -32.21
CA LYS A 55 -4.13 6.05 -31.50
C LYS A 55 -3.94 5.05 -30.37
N LYS A 56 -2.70 4.86 -29.93
CA LYS A 56 -2.41 4.10 -28.71
C LYS A 56 -2.86 4.86 -27.46
N LEU A 57 -3.26 4.13 -26.42
CA LEU A 57 -3.44 4.71 -25.09
C LEU A 57 -2.11 5.20 -24.54
N ARG A 58 -2.15 6.34 -23.85
CA ARG A 58 -1.00 6.87 -23.11
C ARG A 58 -1.01 6.31 -21.68
N PRO A 59 0.11 6.36 -20.94
CA PRO A 59 0.13 6.01 -19.52
C PRO A 59 -0.95 6.73 -18.71
N ILE A 60 -1.17 8.02 -18.96
CA ILE A 60 -2.21 8.80 -18.27
C ILE A 60 -3.63 8.32 -18.57
N ASP A 61 -3.90 7.85 -19.79
CA ASP A 61 -5.21 7.29 -20.16
C ASP A 61 -5.46 5.97 -19.41
N CYS A 62 -4.41 5.14 -19.27
CA CYS A 62 -4.47 3.90 -18.48
C CYS A 62 -4.66 4.19 -16.99
N LEU A 63 -3.94 5.19 -16.44
CA LEU A 63 -4.10 5.65 -15.07
C LEU A 63 -5.56 6.07 -14.80
N ASP A 64 -6.13 6.90 -15.67
CA ASP A 64 -7.49 7.41 -15.50
C ASP A 64 -8.52 6.29 -15.59
N ILE A 65 -8.41 5.36 -16.56
CA ILE A 65 -9.31 4.20 -16.68
C ILE A 65 -9.28 3.34 -15.41
N MET A 66 -8.10 3.00 -14.91
CA MET A 66 -7.99 2.16 -13.70
C MET A 66 -8.50 2.90 -12.46
N ASN A 67 -8.24 4.19 -12.35
CA ASN A 67 -8.74 5.00 -11.25
C ASN A 67 -10.27 5.17 -11.27
N ILE A 68 -10.88 5.31 -12.45
CA ILE A 68 -12.35 5.31 -12.60
C ILE A 68 -12.92 3.97 -12.11
N ILE A 69 -12.31 2.84 -12.48
CA ILE A 69 -12.74 1.51 -11.99
C ILE A 69 -12.65 1.46 -10.45
N GLY A 70 -11.53 1.91 -9.88
CA GLY A 70 -11.37 1.99 -8.43
C GLY A 70 -12.43 2.86 -7.76
N PHE A 71 -12.75 4.01 -8.35
CA PHE A 71 -13.79 4.93 -7.88
C PHE A 71 -15.18 4.27 -7.85
N ILE A 72 -15.52 3.52 -8.91
CA ILE A 72 -16.78 2.73 -8.95
C ILE A 72 -16.80 1.68 -7.82
N VAL A 73 -15.69 0.99 -7.59
CA VAL A 73 -15.60 -0.08 -6.57
C VAL A 73 -15.86 0.44 -5.17
N VAL A 74 -15.38 1.63 -4.83
CA VAL A 74 -15.56 2.21 -3.48
C VAL A 74 -16.90 2.93 -3.31
N SER A 75 -17.65 3.16 -4.38
CA SER A 75 -18.96 3.78 -4.29
C SER A 75 -19.88 2.97 -3.35
N GLY A 76 -20.59 3.67 -2.46
CA GLY A 76 -21.43 3.01 -1.45
C GLY A 76 -20.71 2.58 -0.16
N ASN A 77 -19.43 2.85 0.00
CA ASN A 77 -18.62 2.64 1.22
C ASN A 77 -18.56 1.20 1.78
N VAL A 78 -19.02 0.20 1.02
CA VAL A 78 -19.01 -1.22 1.45
C VAL A 78 -17.69 -1.89 1.10
N ARG A 79 -17.14 -1.55 -0.06
CA ARG A 79 -15.87 -2.09 -0.55
C ARG A 79 -14.79 -1.03 -0.47
N ARG A 80 -13.56 -1.50 -0.40
CA ARG A 80 -12.38 -0.65 -0.47
C ARG A 80 -11.61 -1.00 -1.74
N SER A 81 -10.98 0.01 -2.32
CA SER A 81 -10.02 -0.15 -3.39
C SER A 81 -8.78 0.64 -3.02
N ALA A 82 -7.63 0.08 -3.31
CA ALA A 82 -6.35 0.75 -3.25
C ALA A 82 -5.58 0.35 -4.49
N GLN A 83 -4.90 1.29 -5.12
CA GLN A 83 -4.14 1.08 -6.34
C GLN A 83 -2.77 1.74 -6.21
N ILE A 84 -1.79 1.21 -6.92
CA ILE A 84 -0.55 1.89 -7.21
C ILE A 84 -0.45 2.04 -8.73
N ALA A 85 -0.12 3.24 -9.18
CA ALA A 85 0.26 3.48 -10.56
C ALA A 85 1.77 3.68 -10.60
N ILE A 86 2.43 2.92 -11.44
CA ILE A 86 3.88 2.97 -11.61
C ILE A 86 4.14 3.47 -13.03
N GLY A 87 4.82 4.61 -13.13
CA GLY A 87 5.17 5.24 -14.39
C GLY A 87 6.68 5.41 -14.54
N ASP A 88 7.10 5.92 -15.68
CA ASP A 88 8.48 6.26 -15.94
C ASP A 88 8.82 7.61 -15.30
N TYR A 89 10.04 7.75 -14.78
CA TYR A 89 10.50 8.95 -14.08
C TYR A 89 10.60 10.19 -14.98
N ASP A 90 10.60 10.02 -16.30
CA ASP A 90 10.67 11.06 -17.32
C ASP A 90 9.33 11.27 -18.07
N ASP A 91 8.28 10.51 -17.75
CA ASP A 91 6.93 10.75 -18.29
C ASP A 91 6.31 11.99 -17.61
N LYS A 92 6.51 13.14 -18.25
CA LYS A 92 6.00 14.43 -17.76
C LYS A 92 4.50 14.45 -17.56
N GLU A 93 3.72 13.82 -18.45
CA GLU A 93 2.26 13.79 -18.38
C GLU A 93 1.80 12.99 -17.15
N PHE A 94 2.47 11.87 -16.87
CA PHE A 94 2.25 11.07 -15.67
C PHE A 94 2.64 11.83 -14.39
N LEU A 95 3.83 12.44 -14.36
CA LEU A 95 4.32 13.22 -13.22
C LEU A 95 3.41 14.41 -12.87
N MET A 96 2.83 15.03 -13.88
CA MET A 96 1.92 16.19 -13.71
C MET A 96 0.47 15.79 -13.42
N ALA A 97 0.15 14.48 -13.40
CA ALA A 97 -1.22 13.98 -13.29
C ALA A 97 -1.99 14.44 -12.05
N LYS A 98 -1.29 14.74 -10.96
CA LYS A 98 -1.87 15.15 -9.68
C LYS A 98 -1.43 16.56 -9.22
N ARG A 99 -0.99 17.40 -10.12
CA ARG A 99 -0.62 18.79 -9.82
C ARG A 99 -1.86 19.66 -9.62
N TRP A 100 -2.55 19.43 -8.49
CA TRP A 100 -3.75 20.18 -8.07
C TRP A 100 -3.48 21.67 -7.81
N ASP A 101 -2.25 22.03 -7.58
CA ASP A 101 -1.78 23.41 -7.44
C ASP A 101 -1.81 24.19 -8.76
N LEU A 102 -1.74 23.51 -9.91
CA LEU A 102 -1.71 24.12 -11.23
C LEU A 102 -3.07 24.08 -11.95
N TYR A 103 -3.86 23.04 -11.70
CA TYR A 103 -5.14 22.83 -12.37
C TYR A 103 -6.09 21.94 -11.57
N SER A 104 -7.38 21.98 -11.93
CA SER A 104 -8.36 21.06 -11.37
C SER A 104 -8.09 19.65 -11.89
N ILE A 105 -7.74 18.74 -11.00
CA ILE A 105 -7.53 17.33 -11.34
C ILE A 105 -8.85 16.56 -11.29
N PRO A 106 -9.02 15.53 -12.13
CA PRO A 106 -10.16 14.64 -12.07
C PRO A 106 -10.26 13.94 -10.71
N LYS A 107 -11.49 13.90 -10.15
CA LYS A 107 -11.76 13.33 -8.80
C LYS A 107 -11.26 11.88 -8.63
N TRP A 108 -11.27 11.09 -9.70
CA TRP A 108 -10.85 9.69 -9.67
C TRP A 108 -9.33 9.51 -9.49
N ARG A 109 -8.50 10.50 -9.79
CA ARG A 109 -7.04 10.39 -9.63
C ARG A 109 -6.59 10.28 -8.18
N SER A 110 -7.48 10.52 -7.21
CA SER A 110 -7.25 10.23 -5.79
C SER A 110 -7.24 8.73 -5.45
N MET A 111 -7.65 7.86 -6.39
CA MET A 111 -7.79 6.41 -6.15
C MET A 111 -6.47 5.64 -6.18
N SER A 112 -5.38 6.20 -6.71
CA SER A 112 -4.07 5.54 -6.75
C SER A 112 -3.02 6.28 -5.96
N ASN A 113 -2.11 5.52 -5.33
CA ASN A 113 -0.77 6.00 -5.00
C ASN A 113 0.05 5.99 -6.29
N ASN A 114 0.76 7.07 -6.59
CA ASN A 114 1.59 7.12 -7.77
C ASN A 114 3.06 6.97 -7.39
N SER A 115 3.80 6.23 -8.20
CA SER A 115 5.23 6.01 -8.02
C SER A 115 5.90 5.94 -9.38
N VAL A 116 7.21 6.11 -9.41
CA VAL A 116 8.00 5.99 -10.64
C VAL A 116 9.11 4.95 -10.46
N VAL A 117 9.41 4.26 -11.53
CA VAL A 117 10.63 3.43 -11.59
C VAL A 117 11.82 4.38 -11.56
N ALA A 118 12.69 4.21 -10.57
CA ALA A 118 13.88 5.04 -10.44
C ALA A 118 14.86 4.77 -11.59
N PRO A 119 15.54 5.80 -12.11
CA PRO A 119 16.65 5.61 -13.02
C PRO A 119 17.84 4.92 -12.34
N ASP A 120 18.77 4.39 -13.10
CA ASP A 120 20.02 3.79 -12.59
C ASP A 120 20.83 4.77 -11.76
N ASN A 121 20.82 6.04 -12.12
CA ASN A 121 21.40 7.13 -11.37
C ASN A 121 20.29 8.10 -10.92
N ILE A 122 20.16 8.31 -9.62
CA ILE A 122 19.17 9.22 -9.03
C ILE A 122 19.33 10.66 -9.54
N ASP A 123 20.53 11.08 -9.93
CA ASP A 123 20.77 12.40 -10.50
C ASP A 123 20.10 12.60 -11.88
N ASP A 124 19.65 11.52 -12.53
CA ASP A 124 18.90 11.57 -13.79
C ASP A 124 17.40 11.84 -13.59
N LEU A 125 16.91 11.89 -12.33
CA LEU A 125 15.54 12.30 -12.04
C LEU A 125 15.29 13.72 -12.53
N THR A 126 14.19 13.88 -13.28
CA THR A 126 13.85 15.14 -13.94
C THR A 126 13.48 16.26 -12.96
N GLU A 127 13.55 17.49 -13.42
CA GLU A 127 13.09 18.64 -12.63
C GLU A 127 11.58 18.54 -12.33
N GLU A 128 10.79 18.04 -13.29
CA GLU A 128 9.36 17.81 -13.09
C GLU A 128 9.09 16.81 -11.95
N PHE A 129 9.91 15.76 -11.83
CA PHE A 129 9.81 14.84 -10.70
C PHE A 129 10.02 15.57 -9.37
N TRP A 130 11.09 16.38 -9.24
CA TRP A 130 11.37 17.10 -8.00
C TRP A 130 10.33 18.17 -7.67
N GLN A 131 9.71 18.79 -8.68
CA GLN A 131 8.61 19.73 -8.47
C GLN A 131 7.37 19.08 -7.80
N THR A 132 7.15 17.77 -7.97
CA THR A 132 6.06 17.07 -7.26
C THR A 132 6.30 17.08 -5.74
N TYR A 133 7.56 17.06 -5.31
CA TYR A 133 7.95 17.12 -3.89
C TYR A 133 7.75 18.51 -3.29
N GLU A 134 7.84 19.55 -4.09
CA GLU A 134 7.67 20.92 -3.62
C GLU A 134 6.21 21.31 -3.44
N GLN A 135 5.31 20.62 -4.14
CA GLN A 135 3.90 21.04 -4.30
C GLN A 135 2.88 20.02 -3.78
N GLY A 136 3.29 19.08 -2.96
CA GLY A 136 2.33 18.42 -2.10
C GLY A 136 2.04 16.94 -2.28
N GLU A 137 2.01 16.35 -3.47
CA GLU A 137 1.89 14.89 -3.63
C GLU A 137 3.13 14.33 -4.34
N PRO A 138 4.20 14.01 -3.59
CA PRO A 138 5.39 13.42 -4.18
C PRO A 138 5.10 11.99 -4.64
N TYR A 139 5.72 11.62 -5.76
CA TYR A 139 5.68 10.25 -6.24
C TYR A 139 6.69 9.39 -5.48
N GLY A 140 6.31 8.14 -5.14
CA GLY A 140 7.24 7.17 -4.59
C GLY A 140 8.30 6.76 -5.62
N LEU A 141 9.47 6.36 -5.14
CA LEU A 141 10.52 5.76 -5.95
C LEU A 141 10.52 4.26 -5.79
N ILE A 142 10.67 3.53 -6.90
CA ILE A 142 10.67 2.07 -6.95
C ILE A 142 11.92 1.59 -7.70
N ASN A 143 12.68 0.69 -7.04
CA ASN A 143 13.83 0.02 -7.61
C ASN A 143 13.46 -1.42 -8.02
N ILE A 144 12.88 -1.56 -9.21
CA ILE A 144 12.47 -2.86 -9.75
C ILE A 144 13.68 -3.76 -9.96
N GLU A 145 14.77 -3.23 -10.48
CA GLU A 145 15.98 -4.01 -10.79
C GLU A 145 16.61 -4.62 -9.54
N LEU A 146 16.69 -3.88 -8.44
CA LEU A 146 17.18 -4.43 -7.17
C LEU A 146 16.21 -5.50 -6.64
N SER A 147 14.90 -5.29 -6.80
CA SER A 147 13.86 -6.24 -6.38
C SER A 147 13.94 -7.57 -7.14
N LYS A 148 14.34 -7.52 -8.43
CA LYS A 148 14.58 -8.71 -9.25
C LYS A 148 15.85 -9.47 -8.87
N LYS A 149 16.90 -8.74 -8.50
CA LYS A 149 18.24 -9.32 -8.32
C LYS A 149 18.43 -10.03 -6.98
N ILE A 150 17.83 -9.52 -5.92
CA ILE A 150 18.14 -9.99 -4.56
C ILE A 150 16.92 -10.06 -3.64
N GLY A 151 17.06 -10.86 -2.56
CA GLY A 151 16.22 -10.84 -1.38
C GLY A 151 16.50 -9.61 -0.50
N ARG A 152 17.11 -9.80 0.65
CA ARG A 152 17.60 -8.68 1.50
C ARG A 152 18.78 -7.98 0.83
N THR A 153 18.94 -6.68 1.12
CA THR A 153 20.11 -5.94 0.61
C THR A 153 21.40 -6.43 1.29
N GLY A 154 22.52 -6.35 0.55
CA GLY A 154 23.82 -6.87 1.02
C GLY A 154 24.01 -8.37 0.83
N GLU A 155 23.03 -9.07 0.28
CA GLU A 155 23.09 -10.48 -0.12
C GLU A 155 22.89 -10.62 -1.63
N THR A 156 23.39 -11.70 -2.23
CA THR A 156 23.18 -12.00 -3.67
C THR A 156 22.19 -13.15 -3.86
N GLN A 157 21.44 -13.50 -2.81
CA GLN A 157 20.56 -14.67 -2.78
C GLN A 157 19.10 -14.27 -3.08
N TYR A 158 18.32 -15.27 -3.44
CA TYR A 158 16.88 -15.19 -3.64
C TYR A 158 16.46 -14.20 -4.75
N PRO A 159 16.98 -14.35 -5.97
CA PRO A 159 16.56 -13.55 -7.12
C PRO A 159 15.08 -13.80 -7.43
N ASP A 160 14.43 -12.78 -7.99
CA ASP A 160 13.01 -12.75 -8.30
C ASP A 160 12.79 -12.09 -9.68
N PRO A 161 13.24 -12.76 -10.76
CA PRO A 161 13.33 -12.14 -12.09
C PRO A 161 11.97 -11.76 -12.69
N ASP A 162 10.88 -12.34 -12.19
CA ASP A 162 9.53 -12.14 -12.73
C ASP A 162 8.82 -10.92 -12.11
N VAL A 163 9.47 -10.13 -11.27
CA VAL A 163 8.87 -8.91 -10.68
C VAL A 163 8.56 -7.91 -11.79
N GLU A 164 7.29 -7.47 -11.86
CA GLU A 164 6.83 -6.43 -12.78
C GLU A 164 6.21 -5.23 -12.06
N GLY A 165 5.84 -5.38 -10.79
CA GLY A 165 5.19 -4.33 -10.03
C GLY A 165 5.18 -4.59 -8.53
N PHE A 166 4.30 -3.86 -7.85
CA PHE A 166 4.15 -3.90 -6.40
C PHE A 166 2.68 -3.82 -6.01
N ASN A 167 2.36 -4.26 -4.80
CA ASN A 167 1.06 -4.01 -4.22
C ASN A 167 0.88 -2.50 -3.87
N PRO A 168 -0.35 -2.03 -3.60
CA PRO A 168 -0.67 -0.60 -3.48
C PRO A 168 0.17 0.22 -2.51
N CYS A 169 0.72 -0.39 -1.47
CA CYS A 169 1.59 0.28 -0.50
C CYS A 169 3.09 0.04 -0.76
N ALA A 170 3.44 -0.62 -1.86
CA ALA A 170 4.79 -0.90 -2.30
C ALA A 170 5.66 -1.73 -1.31
N GLU A 171 5.04 -2.46 -0.38
CA GLU A 171 5.79 -3.34 0.53
C GLU A 171 6.06 -4.74 -0.04
N GLN A 172 5.31 -5.16 -1.06
CA GLN A 172 5.49 -6.48 -1.67
C GLN A 172 5.65 -6.37 -3.18
N SER A 173 6.80 -6.84 -3.67
CA SER A 173 7.04 -7.00 -5.11
C SER A 173 6.18 -8.14 -5.66
N LEU A 174 5.68 -8.01 -6.88
CA LEU A 174 4.77 -8.97 -7.50
C LEU A 174 5.14 -9.22 -8.97
N ALA A 175 4.93 -10.44 -9.43
CA ALA A 175 4.85 -10.76 -10.85
C ALA A 175 3.48 -10.36 -11.43
N ASP A 176 3.34 -10.41 -12.77
CA ASP A 176 2.04 -10.17 -13.40
C ASP A 176 0.99 -11.16 -12.90
N LYS A 177 -0.20 -10.64 -12.60
CA LYS A 177 -1.37 -11.38 -12.08
C LYS A 177 -1.16 -12.05 -10.71
N GLU A 178 -0.07 -11.80 -10.02
CA GLU A 178 0.19 -12.32 -8.69
C GLU A 178 -0.60 -11.56 -7.62
N THR A 179 -1.00 -12.25 -6.55
CA THR A 179 -1.68 -11.63 -5.40
C THR A 179 -0.72 -11.45 -4.22
N CYS A 180 -0.90 -10.38 -3.45
CA CYS A 180 -0.17 -10.22 -2.20
C CYS A 180 -0.79 -11.07 -1.07
N CYS A 181 0.08 -11.73 -0.29
CA CYS A 181 -0.29 -12.45 0.94
C CYS A 181 0.57 -11.92 2.08
N LEU A 182 -0.07 -11.35 3.10
CA LEU A 182 0.62 -10.59 4.14
C LEU A 182 0.27 -11.14 5.52
N GLY A 183 1.31 -11.32 6.35
CA GLY A 183 1.21 -11.53 7.79
C GLY A 183 1.81 -10.36 8.57
N GLU A 184 1.76 -10.39 9.90
CA GLU A 184 2.31 -9.31 10.71
C GLU A 184 2.71 -9.76 12.10
N ILE A 185 3.88 -9.32 12.57
CA ILE A 185 4.40 -9.51 13.91
C ILE A 185 4.47 -8.16 14.63
N PHE A 186 4.06 -8.14 15.87
CA PHE A 186 4.04 -6.95 16.74
C PHE A 186 5.27 -6.97 17.63
N LEU A 187 6.40 -6.52 17.09
CA LEU A 187 7.72 -6.70 17.69
C LEU A 187 7.84 -6.22 19.16
N PRO A 188 7.27 -5.05 19.56
CA PRO A 188 7.37 -4.62 20.97
C PRO A 188 6.69 -5.53 21.98
N ASN A 189 5.77 -6.39 21.53
CA ASN A 189 4.99 -7.27 22.40
C ASN A 189 5.61 -8.68 22.53
N ILE A 190 6.75 -8.91 21.89
CA ILE A 190 7.48 -10.18 21.93
C ILE A 190 8.49 -10.14 23.10
N GLU A 191 8.40 -11.09 24.02
CA GLU A 191 9.19 -11.09 25.24
C GLU A 191 10.55 -11.80 25.08
N SER A 192 10.68 -12.72 24.11
CA SER A 192 11.90 -13.49 23.88
C SER A 192 12.10 -13.85 22.40
N TYR A 193 13.35 -14.19 22.06
CA TYR A 193 13.68 -14.69 20.72
C TYR A 193 12.91 -15.97 20.37
N ASP A 194 12.76 -16.90 21.30
CA ASP A 194 12.02 -18.15 21.08
C ASP A 194 10.53 -17.87 20.78
N GLU A 195 9.91 -16.92 21.48
CA GLU A 195 8.55 -16.48 21.21
C GLU A 195 8.44 -15.86 19.81
N LEU A 196 9.43 -15.05 19.39
CA LEU A 196 9.48 -14.54 18.02
C LEU A 196 9.45 -15.67 16.99
N LEU A 197 10.27 -16.70 17.16
CA LEU A 197 10.30 -17.84 16.25
C LEU A 197 8.99 -18.62 16.24
N GLU A 198 8.33 -18.78 17.38
CA GLU A 198 7.01 -19.40 17.48
C GLU A 198 5.96 -18.58 16.71
N CYS A 199 5.87 -17.26 16.93
CA CYS A 199 4.97 -16.37 16.23
C CYS A 199 5.21 -16.38 14.70
N LEU A 200 6.48 -16.38 14.28
CA LEU A 200 6.86 -16.50 12.87
C LEU A 200 6.39 -17.83 12.28
N SER A 201 6.55 -18.94 13.00
CA SER A 201 6.10 -20.26 12.54
C SER A 201 4.59 -20.30 12.29
N PHE A 202 3.79 -19.70 13.17
CA PHE A 202 2.35 -19.59 13.00
C PHE A 202 1.96 -18.71 11.82
N SER A 203 2.52 -17.50 11.75
CA SER A 203 2.26 -16.56 10.64
C SER A 203 2.66 -17.17 9.30
N TYR A 204 3.81 -17.82 9.22
CA TYR A 204 4.28 -18.53 8.03
C TYR A 204 3.29 -19.60 7.58
N ARG A 205 2.88 -20.50 8.47
CA ARG A 205 1.96 -21.61 8.14
C ARG A 205 0.62 -21.08 7.65
N MET A 206 0.06 -20.06 8.29
CA MET A 206 -1.19 -19.42 7.87
C MET A 206 -1.05 -18.87 6.45
N ASN A 207 0.02 -18.15 6.16
CA ASN A 207 0.25 -17.60 4.82
C ASN A 207 0.51 -18.69 3.78
N LYS A 208 1.32 -19.69 4.10
CA LYS A 208 1.66 -20.79 3.18
C LYS A 208 0.42 -21.57 2.74
N HIS A 209 -0.44 -21.92 3.69
CA HIS A 209 -1.70 -22.61 3.37
C HIS A 209 -2.71 -21.71 2.68
N SER A 210 -2.73 -20.42 2.99
CA SER A 210 -3.60 -19.46 2.26
C SER A 210 -3.19 -19.33 0.79
N LEU A 211 -1.89 -19.33 0.49
CA LEU A 211 -1.38 -19.30 -0.88
C LEU A 211 -1.66 -20.59 -1.66
N ALA A 212 -1.88 -21.71 -0.99
CA ALA A 212 -2.22 -22.99 -1.60
C ALA A 212 -3.72 -23.14 -1.92
N LEU A 213 -4.55 -22.18 -1.56
CA LEU A 213 -5.99 -22.22 -1.85
C LEU A 213 -6.25 -22.03 -3.35
N HIS A 214 -7.37 -22.63 -3.81
CA HIS A 214 -7.83 -22.47 -5.18
C HIS A 214 -8.21 -21.02 -5.48
N CYS A 215 -7.79 -20.53 -6.64
CA CYS A 215 -8.18 -19.23 -7.19
C CYS A 215 -9.03 -19.41 -8.45
N SER A 216 -10.13 -18.66 -8.56
CA SER A 216 -11.03 -18.70 -9.73
C SER A 216 -10.37 -18.21 -11.03
N ILE A 217 -9.25 -17.47 -10.93
CA ILE A 217 -8.46 -17.00 -12.08
C ILE A 217 -7.23 -17.91 -12.20
N LYS A 218 -7.24 -18.75 -13.25
CA LYS A 218 -6.23 -19.79 -13.42
C LYS A 218 -4.79 -19.25 -13.54
N GLU A 219 -4.60 -18.15 -14.23
CA GLU A 219 -3.30 -17.50 -14.37
C GLU A 219 -2.76 -17.02 -13.02
N THR A 220 -3.62 -16.43 -12.19
CA THR A 220 -3.29 -16.02 -10.83
C THR A 220 -2.95 -17.23 -9.96
N GLU A 221 -3.75 -18.29 -10.03
CA GLU A 221 -3.45 -19.53 -9.30
C GLU A 221 -2.08 -20.10 -9.66
N THR A 222 -1.78 -20.16 -10.96
CA THR A 222 -0.50 -20.71 -11.44
C THR A 222 0.69 -19.93 -10.89
N ILE A 223 0.67 -18.60 -10.93
CA ILE A 223 1.80 -17.79 -10.47
C ILE A 223 1.92 -17.79 -8.93
N VAL A 224 0.79 -17.73 -8.22
CA VAL A 224 0.75 -17.79 -6.76
C VAL A 224 1.27 -19.13 -6.25
N HIS A 225 0.84 -20.25 -6.84
CA HIS A 225 1.33 -21.58 -6.47
C HIS A 225 2.79 -21.81 -6.83
N LYS A 226 3.28 -21.20 -7.93
CA LYS A 226 4.70 -21.25 -8.31
C LYS A 226 5.56 -20.51 -7.29
N ASN A 227 5.20 -19.29 -6.96
CA ASN A 227 6.04 -18.37 -6.19
C ASN A 227 5.89 -18.53 -4.68
N MET A 228 4.72 -18.97 -4.20
CA MET A 228 4.41 -19.02 -2.76
C MET A 228 4.87 -17.77 -2.01
N ARG A 229 4.79 -16.61 -2.68
CA ARG A 229 5.26 -15.33 -2.17
C ARG A 229 4.42 -14.88 -1.00
N MET A 230 5.07 -14.57 0.11
CA MET A 230 4.42 -13.95 1.27
C MET A 230 5.23 -12.75 1.77
N GLY A 231 4.61 -11.94 2.61
CA GLY A 231 5.25 -10.84 3.30
C GLY A 231 4.87 -10.86 4.77
N ILE A 232 5.68 -11.47 5.62
CA ILE A 232 5.52 -11.37 7.07
C ILE A 232 6.16 -10.06 7.50
N GLY A 233 5.33 -9.07 7.88
CA GLY A 233 5.75 -7.75 8.29
C GLY A 233 6.10 -7.67 9.78
N VAL A 234 6.98 -6.73 10.12
CA VAL A 234 7.16 -6.28 11.50
C VAL A 234 6.51 -4.91 11.68
N THR A 235 5.83 -4.73 12.82
CA THR A 235 5.17 -3.46 13.16
C THR A 235 5.50 -3.05 14.60
N GLY A 236 5.40 -1.76 14.90
CA GLY A 236 5.88 -1.21 16.16
C GLY A 236 7.41 -1.10 16.22
N TYR A 237 8.09 -1.13 15.08
CA TYR A 237 9.56 -1.17 15.02
C TYR A 237 10.24 -0.07 15.83
N LEU A 238 9.70 1.14 15.81
CA LEU A 238 10.28 2.27 16.57
C LEU A 238 10.02 2.20 18.09
N GLN A 239 9.09 1.37 18.52
CA GLN A 239 8.84 1.11 19.95
C GLN A 239 9.63 -0.10 20.48
N ALA A 240 10.09 -0.96 19.57
CA ALA A 240 10.88 -2.12 19.94
C ALA A 240 12.23 -1.71 20.53
N THR A 241 12.74 -2.49 21.48
CA THR A 241 14.08 -2.34 22.03
C THR A 241 15.16 -2.67 20.99
N GLU A 242 16.38 -2.21 21.17
CA GLU A 242 17.48 -2.57 20.28
C GLU A 242 17.79 -4.07 20.34
N GLU A 243 17.56 -4.73 21.48
CA GLU A 243 17.64 -6.18 21.61
C GLU A 243 16.62 -6.87 20.68
N GLN A 244 15.32 -6.50 20.74
CA GLN A 244 14.29 -7.05 19.86
C GLN A 244 14.61 -6.82 18.39
N LYS A 245 15.11 -5.63 18.02
CA LYS A 245 15.53 -5.33 16.65
C LYS A 245 16.71 -6.20 16.21
N SER A 246 17.64 -6.51 17.09
CA SER A 246 18.80 -7.34 16.78
C SER A 246 18.44 -8.79 16.44
N TRP A 247 17.29 -9.28 16.89
CA TRP A 247 16.81 -10.64 16.58
C TRP A 247 16.43 -10.83 15.10
N LEU A 248 16.07 -9.75 14.41
CA LEU A 248 15.42 -9.83 13.08
C LEU A 248 16.30 -10.53 12.02
N SER A 249 17.61 -10.28 12.03
CA SER A 249 18.51 -10.88 11.04
C SER A 249 18.60 -12.40 11.20
N ASP A 250 18.75 -12.89 12.43
CA ASP A 250 18.84 -14.32 12.71
C ASP A 250 17.48 -14.99 12.53
N ALA A 251 16.40 -14.32 12.92
CA ALA A 251 15.04 -14.78 12.72
C ALA A 251 14.69 -14.95 11.22
N TYR A 252 15.19 -14.07 10.34
CA TYR A 252 15.04 -14.23 8.90
C TYR A 252 15.77 -15.48 8.38
N ILE A 253 17.01 -15.70 8.80
CA ILE A 253 17.79 -16.88 8.41
C ILE A 253 17.06 -18.17 8.86
N TRP A 254 16.61 -18.18 10.10
CA TRP A 254 15.81 -19.27 10.64
C TRP A 254 14.52 -19.50 9.83
N LEU A 255 13.81 -18.42 9.46
CA LEU A 255 12.56 -18.51 8.71
C LEU A 255 12.78 -19.08 7.29
N ARG A 256 13.89 -18.76 6.63
CA ARG A 256 14.28 -19.35 5.34
C ARG A 256 14.53 -20.86 5.45
N GLU A 257 15.20 -21.29 6.50
CA GLU A 257 15.40 -22.72 6.76
C GLU A 257 14.08 -23.42 7.12
N TYR A 258 13.25 -22.76 7.91
CA TYR A 258 11.91 -23.25 8.25
C TYR A 258 11.04 -23.42 7.00
N ASP A 259 11.01 -22.44 6.09
CA ASP A 259 10.30 -22.52 4.80
C ASP A 259 10.76 -23.71 3.97
N LYS A 260 12.06 -23.93 3.85
CA LYS A 260 12.62 -25.06 3.12
C LYS A 260 12.13 -26.39 3.72
N ASN A 261 12.33 -26.60 5.01
CA ASN A 261 11.98 -27.83 5.69
C ASN A 261 10.46 -28.10 5.68
N TYR A 262 9.67 -27.06 5.89
CA TYR A 262 8.20 -27.17 5.87
C TYR A 262 7.68 -27.45 4.46
N SER A 263 8.21 -26.78 3.46
CA SER A 263 7.84 -26.99 2.06
C SER A 263 8.16 -28.42 1.60
N ASP A 264 9.36 -28.91 1.89
CA ASP A 264 9.77 -30.29 1.59
C ASP A 264 8.86 -31.33 2.26
N ALA A 265 8.52 -31.12 3.56
CA ALA A 265 7.68 -32.03 4.31
C ALA A 265 6.21 -32.09 3.83
N HIS A 266 5.72 -31.00 3.23
CA HIS A 266 4.30 -30.87 2.83
C HIS A 266 4.08 -30.81 1.31
N GLY A 267 5.14 -30.91 0.52
CA GLY A 267 5.06 -30.89 -0.96
C GLY A 267 4.72 -29.50 -1.52
N PHE A 268 5.08 -28.43 -0.83
CA PHE A 268 4.93 -27.06 -1.34
C PHE A 268 6.21 -26.60 -2.07
N PRO A 269 6.11 -25.70 -3.06
CA PRO A 269 7.25 -24.94 -3.53
C PRO A 269 7.85 -24.07 -2.41
N ILE A 270 9.16 -23.88 -2.43
CA ILE A 270 9.84 -22.92 -1.55
C ILE A 270 9.37 -21.51 -1.90
N SER A 271 9.12 -20.69 -0.90
CA SER A 271 8.65 -19.32 -1.09
C SER A 271 9.73 -18.43 -1.68
N ILE A 272 9.40 -17.71 -2.76
CA ILE A 272 10.36 -16.80 -3.41
C ILE A 272 10.74 -15.63 -2.50
N LYS A 273 9.78 -15.11 -1.72
CA LYS A 273 9.96 -14.07 -0.68
C LYS A 273 9.15 -14.43 0.55
N LEU A 274 9.61 -14.01 1.73
CA LEU A 274 9.01 -14.36 3.03
C LEU A 274 8.63 -13.12 3.86
N THR A 275 9.40 -12.05 3.79
CA THR A 275 9.37 -10.96 4.77
C THR A 275 9.17 -9.60 4.14
N THR A 276 8.64 -8.66 4.93
CA THR A 276 8.38 -7.29 4.50
C THR A 276 8.31 -6.34 5.71
N CYS A 277 8.13 -5.05 5.46
CA CYS A 277 7.64 -4.09 6.44
C CYS A 277 6.52 -3.27 5.80
N LYS A 278 5.29 -3.47 6.28
CA LYS A 278 4.10 -2.80 5.77
C LYS A 278 3.72 -1.57 6.61
N PRO A 279 2.93 -0.62 6.08
CA PRO A 279 2.52 0.56 6.84
C PRO A 279 1.67 0.25 8.07
N SER A 280 0.86 -0.81 8.04
CA SER A 280 0.05 -1.32 9.16
C SER A 280 -0.82 -0.30 9.92
N GLY A 281 -1.36 0.69 9.23
CA GLY A 281 -2.12 1.77 9.88
C GLY A 281 -3.40 1.35 10.62
N THR A 282 -3.92 0.15 10.39
CA THR A 282 -5.14 -0.36 11.04
C THR A 282 -4.83 -1.51 11.98
N LEU A 283 -4.04 -2.50 11.53
CA LEU A 283 -3.79 -3.72 12.32
C LEU A 283 -2.96 -3.44 13.57
N SER A 284 -2.02 -2.49 13.51
CA SER A 284 -1.21 -2.04 14.64
C SER A 284 -2.02 -1.53 15.85
N LEU A 285 -3.29 -1.16 15.61
CA LEU A 285 -4.17 -0.67 16.67
C LEU A 285 -4.61 -1.77 17.63
N LEU A 286 -4.73 -3.02 17.16
CA LEU A 286 -5.15 -4.14 18.00
C LEU A 286 -4.18 -4.36 19.17
N PRO A 287 -2.86 -4.43 18.95
CA PRO A 287 -1.88 -4.59 20.03
C PRO A 287 -1.42 -3.25 20.64
N GLY A 288 -1.89 -2.10 20.14
CA GLY A 288 -1.54 -0.77 20.68
C GLY A 288 -0.14 -0.31 20.32
N VAL A 289 0.39 -0.70 19.15
CA VAL A 289 1.72 -0.31 18.68
C VAL A 289 1.69 0.70 17.54
N THR A 290 2.82 1.37 17.27
CA THR A 290 2.97 2.27 16.11
C THR A 290 2.96 1.49 14.80
N PRO A 291 2.47 2.10 13.69
CA PRO A 291 2.32 1.39 12.42
C PRO A 291 3.68 1.17 11.72
N GLY A 292 4.02 -0.10 11.45
CA GLY A 292 5.23 -0.47 10.71
C GLY A 292 6.50 0.13 11.28
N VAL A 293 7.20 0.90 10.47
CA VAL A 293 8.44 1.64 10.80
C VAL A 293 8.19 3.15 11.00
N HIS A 294 6.91 3.55 11.06
CA HIS A 294 6.56 4.96 11.17
C HIS A 294 6.62 5.48 12.61
N PRO A 295 7.03 6.75 12.81
CA PRO A 295 6.92 7.41 14.09
C PRO A 295 5.44 7.68 14.43
N ASN A 296 5.17 7.95 15.69
CA ASN A 296 3.83 8.38 16.09
C ASN A 296 3.53 9.78 15.48
N PRO A 297 2.35 9.99 14.89
CA PRO A 297 2.02 11.25 14.22
C PRO A 297 1.95 12.46 15.17
N ALA A 298 1.63 12.22 16.45
CA ALA A 298 1.50 13.26 17.46
C ALA A 298 2.17 12.80 18.77
N GLY A 299 2.12 13.59 19.81
CA GLY A 299 2.65 13.24 21.14
C GLY A 299 2.08 11.93 21.72
N PRO A 300 2.41 11.58 22.97
CA PRO A 300 2.02 10.30 23.57
C PRO A 300 0.49 10.13 23.69
N TYR A 301 -0.26 11.21 23.56
CA TYR A 301 -1.72 11.23 23.53
C TYR A 301 -2.17 11.85 22.22
N TYR A 302 -3.08 11.17 21.50
CA TYR A 302 -3.67 11.68 20.27
C TYR A 302 -5.10 11.16 20.09
N ILE A 303 -5.85 11.81 19.21
CA ILE A 303 -7.20 11.40 18.84
C ILE A 303 -7.14 10.66 17.50
N ARG A 304 -7.54 9.40 17.51
CA ARG A 304 -7.72 8.63 16.29
C ARG A 304 -9.14 8.73 15.80
N ARG A 305 -9.29 9.16 14.56
CA ARG A 305 -10.60 9.32 13.92
C ARG A 305 -10.87 8.11 13.01
N VAL A 306 -11.87 7.31 13.34
CA VAL A 306 -12.24 6.09 12.65
C VAL A 306 -13.55 6.28 11.90
N ARG A 307 -13.55 5.97 10.61
CA ARG A 307 -14.76 6.02 9.77
C ARG A 307 -15.53 4.73 9.88
N ILE A 308 -16.81 4.83 10.22
CA ILE A 308 -17.71 3.68 10.39
C ILE A 308 -18.99 3.98 9.59
N ALA A 309 -19.56 2.98 8.92
CA ALA A 309 -20.83 3.14 8.21
C ALA A 309 -21.93 3.58 9.19
N SER A 310 -22.73 4.57 8.82
CA SER A 310 -23.72 5.20 9.73
C SER A 310 -24.81 4.21 10.20
N ASN A 311 -25.04 3.13 9.49
CA ASN A 311 -25.96 2.04 9.86
C ASN A 311 -25.31 0.91 10.68
N SER A 312 -24.05 1.04 11.07
CA SER A 312 -23.36 0.05 11.90
C SER A 312 -23.91 0.08 13.34
N PRO A 313 -24.20 -1.07 13.95
CA PRO A 313 -24.62 -1.14 15.34
C PRO A 313 -23.54 -0.62 16.31
N LEU A 314 -22.27 -0.63 15.92
CA LEU A 314 -21.15 -0.12 16.71
C LEU A 314 -21.28 1.39 17.01
N ILE A 315 -21.97 2.16 16.16
CA ILE A 315 -22.16 3.60 16.38
C ILE A 315 -22.92 3.87 17.68
N GLN A 316 -23.99 3.11 17.91
CA GLN A 316 -24.76 3.28 19.17
C GLN A 316 -23.90 2.91 20.37
N THR A 317 -23.16 1.81 20.30
CA THR A 317 -22.22 1.42 21.35
C THR A 317 -21.18 2.51 21.65
N CYS A 318 -20.59 3.12 20.61
CA CYS A 318 -19.65 4.22 20.78
C CYS A 318 -20.30 5.44 21.50
N LYS A 319 -21.51 5.80 21.11
CA LYS A 319 -22.28 6.90 21.75
C LYS A 319 -22.58 6.60 23.20
N ASP A 320 -23.03 5.41 23.51
CA ASP A 320 -23.37 4.98 24.87
C ASP A 320 -22.14 5.01 25.81
N HIS A 321 -20.93 4.83 25.24
CA HIS A 321 -19.66 4.94 25.95
C HIS A 321 -19.04 6.35 25.91
N GLY A 322 -19.78 7.34 25.41
CA GLY A 322 -19.36 8.75 25.43
C GLY A 322 -18.32 9.15 24.40
N TYR A 323 -18.07 8.32 23.37
CA TYR A 323 -17.16 8.70 22.29
C TYR A 323 -17.78 9.77 21.39
N HIS A 324 -17.00 10.79 21.04
CA HIS A 324 -17.43 11.81 20.09
C HIS A 324 -17.70 11.22 18.70
N THR A 325 -18.85 11.57 18.13
CA THR A 325 -19.28 11.08 16.80
C THR A 325 -19.80 12.25 15.97
N GLU A 326 -19.39 12.31 14.70
CA GLU A 326 -19.83 13.30 13.73
C GLU A 326 -19.99 12.69 12.34
N TYR A 327 -20.73 13.34 11.44
CA TYR A 327 -20.76 12.93 10.06
C TYR A 327 -19.44 13.26 9.34
N GLN A 328 -19.06 12.42 8.39
CA GLN A 328 -17.91 12.68 7.52
C GLN A 328 -18.15 13.96 6.72
N VAL A 329 -17.15 14.85 6.69
CA VAL A 329 -17.13 16.02 5.81
C VAL A 329 -16.35 15.66 4.55
N ASN A 330 -16.92 15.90 3.38
CA ASN A 330 -16.29 15.75 2.09
C ASN A 330 -15.35 16.93 1.78
N PHE A 331 -14.51 16.80 0.75
CA PHE A 331 -13.59 17.87 0.33
C PHE A 331 -14.29 19.16 -0.09
N ASP A 332 -15.54 19.06 -0.57
CA ASP A 332 -16.38 20.20 -0.95
C ASP A 332 -17.15 20.84 0.22
N GLY A 333 -16.89 20.36 1.45
CA GLY A 333 -17.57 20.82 2.67
C GLY A 333 -18.95 20.19 2.88
N SER A 334 -19.45 19.36 2.00
CA SER A 334 -20.72 18.65 2.17
C SER A 334 -20.62 17.54 3.20
N LEU A 335 -21.75 17.21 3.87
CA LEU A 335 -21.81 16.11 4.83
C LEU A 335 -22.12 14.79 4.13
N ASP A 336 -21.25 13.81 4.26
CA ASP A 336 -21.56 12.41 3.94
C ASP A 336 -22.32 11.77 5.11
N ARG A 337 -23.62 11.64 4.96
CA ARG A 337 -24.49 11.03 6.00
C ARG A 337 -24.43 9.50 6.01
N SER A 338 -23.73 8.88 5.08
CA SER A 338 -23.51 7.43 5.07
C SER A 338 -22.37 6.98 5.97
N THR A 339 -21.50 7.92 6.37
CA THR A 339 -20.31 7.67 7.17
C THR A 339 -20.29 8.52 8.44
N ILE A 340 -20.07 7.88 9.59
CA ILE A 340 -19.83 8.54 10.87
C ILE A 340 -18.34 8.40 11.22
N VAL A 341 -17.74 9.49 11.64
CA VAL A 341 -16.39 9.54 12.21
C VAL A 341 -16.50 9.47 13.72
N VAL A 342 -15.86 8.47 14.31
CA VAL A 342 -15.76 8.29 15.76
C VAL A 342 -14.36 8.66 16.21
N SER A 343 -14.24 9.47 17.25
CA SER A 343 -12.97 9.92 17.81
C SER A 343 -12.57 9.07 19.02
N PHE A 344 -11.45 8.34 18.90
CA PHE A 344 -10.90 7.50 19.95
C PHE A 344 -9.65 8.15 20.55
N PRO A 345 -9.59 8.40 21.87
CA PRO A 345 -8.36 8.80 22.53
C PRO A 345 -7.39 7.61 22.56
N CYS A 346 -6.16 7.83 22.09
CA CYS A 346 -5.11 6.83 22.05
C CYS A 346 -3.91 7.31 22.87
N LYS A 347 -3.22 6.34 23.48
CA LYS A 347 -1.97 6.57 24.20
C LYS A 347 -0.90 5.62 23.66
N VAL A 348 0.31 6.13 23.48
CA VAL A 348 1.51 5.32 23.22
C VAL A 348 2.56 5.60 24.30
N PRO A 349 3.57 4.73 24.50
CA PRO A 349 4.66 5.01 25.42
C PRO A 349 5.31 6.37 25.14
N GLU A 350 5.65 7.11 26.18
CA GLU A 350 6.27 8.45 26.07
C GLU A 350 7.62 8.43 25.38
N THR A 351 8.30 7.28 25.40
CA THR A 351 9.55 7.03 24.70
C THR A 351 9.42 6.82 23.19
N THR A 352 8.19 6.68 22.68
CA THR A 352 7.94 6.46 21.25
C THR A 352 8.31 7.71 20.44
N PRO A 353 9.17 7.60 19.42
CA PRO A 353 9.49 8.73 18.56
C PRO A 353 8.25 9.34 17.91
N ILE A 354 8.16 10.67 17.96
CA ILE A 354 7.09 11.43 17.32
C ILE A 354 7.57 12.02 15.98
N ALA A 355 6.65 12.15 15.02
CA ALA A 355 6.99 12.56 13.66
C ALA A 355 7.71 13.93 13.60
N SER A 356 7.29 14.91 14.41
CA SER A 356 7.89 16.25 14.44
C SER A 356 9.34 16.31 14.97
N GLY A 357 9.77 15.29 15.71
CA GLY A 357 11.13 15.17 16.26
C GLY A 357 11.99 14.09 15.58
N PHE A 358 11.45 13.42 14.55
CA PHE A 358 12.11 12.29 13.90
C PHE A 358 12.55 12.68 12.49
N SER A 359 13.86 12.82 12.29
CA SER A 359 14.40 13.35 11.04
C SER A 359 14.18 12.41 9.85
N TRP A 360 14.14 12.97 8.65
CA TRP A 360 14.07 12.18 7.41
C TRP A 360 15.27 11.23 7.25
N VAL A 361 16.46 11.61 7.73
CA VAL A 361 17.64 10.73 7.73
C VAL A 361 17.42 9.51 8.59
N GLN A 362 16.93 9.67 9.82
CA GLN A 362 16.63 8.56 10.72
C GLN A 362 15.57 7.63 10.13
N GLN A 363 14.57 8.18 9.43
CA GLN A 363 13.56 7.38 8.76
C GLN A 363 14.18 6.54 7.64
N LEU A 364 15.01 7.14 6.78
CA LEU A 364 15.69 6.43 5.68
C LEU A 364 16.71 5.39 6.20
N ASP A 365 17.44 5.68 7.27
CA ASP A 365 18.35 4.72 7.89
C ASP A 365 17.62 3.50 8.44
N ASN A 366 16.43 3.67 9.01
CA ASN A 366 15.59 2.54 9.44
C ASN A 366 15.07 1.74 8.25
N VAL A 367 14.70 2.38 7.14
CA VAL A 367 14.32 1.67 5.89
C VAL A 367 15.48 0.79 5.41
N ARG A 368 16.69 1.35 5.33
CA ARG A 368 17.89 0.61 4.91
C ARG A 368 18.21 -0.54 5.87
N ARG A 369 18.15 -0.30 7.18
CA ARG A 369 18.39 -1.33 8.20
C ARG A 369 17.39 -2.47 8.05
N LEU A 370 16.10 -2.20 7.95
CA LEU A 370 15.06 -3.22 7.76
C LEU A 370 15.21 -3.94 6.41
N GLN A 371 15.58 -3.25 5.34
CA GLN A 371 15.80 -3.88 4.03
C GLN A 371 16.99 -4.85 4.05
N LYS A 372 17.97 -4.59 4.91
CA LYS A 372 19.16 -5.43 5.10
C LYS A 372 18.93 -6.57 6.08
N GLU A 373 18.28 -6.31 7.22
CA GLU A 373 18.20 -7.25 8.33
C GLU A 373 16.95 -8.14 8.25
N TRP A 374 15.86 -7.66 7.62
CA TRP A 374 14.58 -8.35 7.66
C TRP A 374 13.92 -8.53 6.28
N SER A 375 13.63 -7.43 5.57
CA SER A 375 12.72 -7.46 4.42
C SER A 375 13.39 -7.98 3.15
N ASP A 376 12.96 -9.12 2.64
CA ASP A 376 13.36 -9.61 1.31
C ASP A 376 12.39 -9.18 0.19
N ASN A 377 11.16 -8.80 0.51
CA ASN A 377 10.34 -7.92 -0.33
C ASN A 377 10.84 -6.47 -0.18
N SER A 378 9.98 -5.53 0.14
CA SER A 378 10.33 -4.12 0.32
C SER A 378 9.97 -3.64 1.72
N VAL A 379 10.48 -2.47 2.09
CA VAL A 379 10.09 -1.72 3.28
C VAL A 379 9.25 -0.55 2.82
N SER A 380 7.94 -0.57 3.12
CA SER A 380 7.07 0.56 2.84
C SER A 380 7.16 1.58 3.96
N CYS A 381 7.73 2.72 3.63
CA CYS A 381 7.82 3.86 4.55
C CYS A 381 7.49 5.14 3.81
N THR A 382 6.66 5.99 4.45
CA THR A 382 6.46 7.37 4.04
C THR A 382 7.34 8.25 4.92
N VAL A 383 8.36 8.83 4.33
CA VAL A 383 9.34 9.69 4.99
C VAL A 383 8.79 11.10 5.07
N TYR A 384 8.70 11.64 6.27
CA TYR A 384 8.28 13.02 6.48
C TYR A 384 9.47 13.96 6.28
N TYR A 385 9.26 15.07 5.55
CA TYR A 385 10.32 16.03 5.22
C TYR A 385 9.78 17.47 5.11
N ASN A 386 10.68 18.44 5.20
CA ASN A 386 10.39 19.85 4.88
C ASN A 386 11.05 20.22 3.54
N LYS A 387 10.61 21.32 2.91
CA LYS A 387 11.15 21.73 1.58
C LYS A 387 12.67 21.93 1.60
N GLU A 388 13.20 22.41 2.70
CA GLU A 388 14.63 22.64 2.91
C GLU A 388 15.45 21.35 2.92
N ASP A 389 14.82 20.20 3.16
CA ASP A 389 15.47 18.89 3.22
C ASP A 389 15.74 18.29 1.84
N ILE A 390 15.08 18.78 0.78
CA ILE A 390 15.16 18.21 -0.57
C ILE A 390 16.60 18.04 -1.07
N PRO A 391 17.52 19.02 -0.96
CA PRO A 391 18.90 18.83 -1.39
C PRO A 391 19.62 17.71 -0.62
N GLY A 392 19.35 17.58 0.68
CA GLY A 392 19.88 16.51 1.51
C GLY A 392 19.33 15.14 1.12
N ILE A 393 18.03 15.05 0.84
CA ILE A 393 17.34 13.84 0.36
C ILE A 393 17.94 13.40 -0.99
N LYS A 394 18.11 14.31 -1.95
CA LYS A 394 18.75 14.01 -3.25
C LYS A 394 20.12 13.37 -3.04
N GLY A 395 20.99 13.99 -2.25
CA GLY A 395 22.33 13.49 -1.97
C GLY A 395 22.35 12.16 -1.21
N TYR A 396 21.34 11.90 -0.36
CA TYR A 396 21.20 10.63 0.34
C TYR A 396 20.75 9.51 -0.62
N LEU A 397 19.73 9.75 -1.43
CA LEU A 397 19.24 8.81 -2.40
C LEU A 397 20.30 8.46 -3.45
N ALA A 398 21.06 9.43 -3.93
CA ALA A 398 22.16 9.20 -4.88
C ALA A 398 23.23 8.23 -4.33
N ARG A 399 23.46 8.22 -3.02
CA ARG A 399 24.44 7.33 -2.38
C ARG A 399 23.90 5.93 -2.07
N HIS A 400 22.61 5.81 -1.74
CA HIS A 400 22.08 4.62 -1.08
C HIS A 400 20.97 3.92 -1.83
N PHE A 401 20.20 4.62 -2.67
CA PHE A 401 18.97 4.06 -3.22
C PHE A 401 19.22 2.86 -4.13
N LYS A 402 20.24 2.96 -4.97
CA LYS A 402 20.53 1.94 -5.99
C LYS A 402 20.73 0.53 -5.41
N ASP A 403 21.45 0.42 -4.31
CA ASP A 403 21.91 -0.86 -3.79
C ASP A 403 21.29 -1.24 -2.42
N GLU A 404 20.63 -0.30 -1.74
CA GLU A 404 20.23 -0.49 -0.36
C GLU A 404 18.72 -0.30 -0.11
N MET A 405 17.96 0.21 -1.07
CA MET A 405 16.52 0.44 -0.93
C MET A 405 15.74 -0.01 -2.16
N LYS A 406 14.63 -0.71 -1.96
CA LYS A 406 13.75 -1.16 -3.06
C LYS A 406 12.61 -0.20 -3.31
N THR A 407 12.10 0.45 -2.27
CA THR A 407 11.02 1.43 -2.37
C THR A 407 11.18 2.51 -1.32
N VAL A 408 10.72 3.72 -1.61
CA VAL A 408 10.56 4.81 -0.64
C VAL A 408 9.51 5.79 -1.14
N SER A 409 8.75 6.36 -0.23
CA SER A 409 7.84 7.48 -0.51
C SER A 409 8.08 8.62 0.48
N PHE A 410 7.64 9.83 0.11
CA PHE A 410 7.88 11.02 0.90
C PHE A 410 6.57 11.79 1.10
N LEU A 411 6.46 12.49 2.22
CA LEU A 411 5.32 13.35 2.52
C LEU A 411 5.83 14.67 3.11
N LEU A 412 5.49 15.79 2.44
CA LEU A 412 5.80 17.12 2.93
C LEU A 412 5.05 17.39 4.24
N GLN A 413 5.78 17.85 5.25
CA GLN A 413 5.19 18.35 6.49
C GLN A 413 4.61 19.75 6.25
N THR A 414 3.32 19.93 6.58
CA THR A 414 2.59 21.20 6.47
C THR A 414 2.29 21.78 7.85
#